data_68e6d2b35b75bdebba4bcd9687a0b294
#
_entry.id   68e6d2b35b75bdebba4bcd9687a0b294
#
_cell.length_a   1.000
_cell.length_b   1.000
_cell.length_c   1.000
_cell.angle_alpha   90.00
_cell.angle_beta   90.00
_cell.angle_gamma   90.00
#
_symmetry.space_group_name_H-M   'P 1'
#
loop_
_entity.id
_entity.type
_entity.pdbx_description
1 polymer ?
#
loop_
_entity_poly.entity_id
_entity_poly.type
_entity_poly.pdbx_seq_one_letter_code
_entity_poly.pdbx_strand_id
1 'polypeptide(L)'
;MVLNKQFILASNSTSRKFLLKNAGLTFFIKKPLCDEAYIKDQLLKKNVNKKKLPKLLAEAKALSISKKNTKHLVVGSDTIILFNNKIINKAKTIEEAKKKLQKLSGKKHQIISSASVCFNNKQIWSYQQTSTIHMNTLSQKQIIQIQRFTNIKKNKNLLIKFNIKLNTAP
;
A
#
# COMPACT_ATOMS: atom_id res chain seq x y z
N MET A 1 27.64 -4.77 -13.03
CA MET A 1 27.91 -3.58 -12.18
C MET A 1 26.69 -3.36 -11.29
N VAL A 2 26.71 -3.90 -10.08
CA VAL A 2 25.60 -3.72 -9.12
C VAL A 2 25.69 -2.28 -8.62
N LEU A 3 24.75 -1.45 -9.04
CA LEU A 3 24.63 -0.07 -8.57
C LEU A 3 24.19 -0.11 -7.08
N ASN A 4 25.16 -0.09 -6.20
CA ASN A 4 24.96 0.02 -4.74
C ASN A 4 24.55 1.46 -4.38
N LYS A 5 23.69 2.08 -5.21
CA LYS A 5 23.18 3.43 -4.94
C LYS A 5 21.97 3.32 -4.03
N GLN A 6 22.14 3.75 -2.80
CA GLN A 6 21.04 3.89 -1.87
C GLN A 6 19.99 4.85 -2.43
N PHE A 7 18.73 4.46 -2.40
CA PHE A 7 17.61 5.29 -2.79
C PHE A 7 16.83 5.79 -1.55
N ILE A 8 15.92 6.71 -1.75
CA ILE A 8 15.03 7.21 -0.70
C ILE A 8 13.66 6.56 -0.85
N LEU A 9 13.18 5.88 0.19
CA LEU A 9 11.79 5.41 0.27
C LEU A 9 10.92 6.50 0.86
N ALA A 10 10.05 7.09 0.04
CA ALA A 10 9.04 8.08 0.45
C ALA A 10 7.82 7.39 1.07
N SER A 11 7.98 6.82 2.28
CA SER A 11 6.92 6.06 2.94
C SER A 11 7.13 5.90 4.44
N ASN A 12 6.03 5.99 5.21
CA ASN A 12 6.01 5.62 6.64
C ASN A 12 5.57 4.16 6.88
N SER A 13 5.21 3.41 5.83
CA SER A 13 4.70 2.04 5.96
C SER A 13 5.77 1.08 6.49
N THR A 14 5.53 0.51 7.67
CA THR A 14 6.39 -0.51 8.27
C THR A 14 6.48 -1.77 7.41
N SER A 15 5.37 -2.17 6.79
CA SER A 15 5.33 -3.35 5.90
C SER A 15 6.20 -3.17 4.67
N ARG A 16 6.18 -1.98 4.03
CA ARG A 16 7.05 -1.69 2.88
C ARG A 16 8.52 -1.69 3.25
N LYS A 17 8.85 -1.06 4.39
CA LYS A 17 10.21 -1.09 4.94
C LYS A 17 10.71 -2.51 5.15
N PHE A 18 9.87 -3.34 5.75
CA PHE A 18 10.18 -4.75 6.00
C PHE A 18 10.39 -5.53 4.70
N LEU A 19 9.46 -5.40 3.73
CA LEU A 19 9.57 -6.09 2.44
C LEU A 19 10.85 -5.72 1.68
N LEU A 20 11.19 -4.43 1.61
CA LEU A 20 12.39 -3.97 0.91
C LEU A 20 13.68 -4.42 1.62
N LYS A 21 13.70 -4.40 2.96
CA LYS A 21 14.83 -4.94 3.73
C LYS A 21 15.01 -6.43 3.53
N ASN A 22 13.93 -7.21 3.52
CA ASN A 22 13.99 -8.65 3.26
C ASN A 22 14.43 -8.99 1.82
N ALA A 23 14.20 -8.07 0.89
CA ALA A 23 14.73 -8.17 -0.47
C ALA A 23 16.22 -7.75 -0.59
N GLY A 24 16.91 -7.52 0.54
CA GLY A 24 18.34 -7.13 0.56
C GLY A 24 18.61 -5.69 0.12
N LEU A 25 17.58 -4.84 0.01
CA LEU A 25 17.75 -3.47 -0.46
C LEU A 25 18.14 -2.52 0.69
N THR A 26 19.07 -1.61 0.39
CA THR A 26 19.48 -0.52 1.28
C THR A 26 18.86 0.80 0.84
N PHE A 27 18.28 1.56 1.77
CA PHE A 27 17.57 2.79 1.47
C PHE A 27 17.45 3.70 2.68
N PHE A 28 17.32 5.00 2.42
CA PHE A 28 16.91 5.99 3.40
C PHE A 28 15.38 6.07 3.46
N ILE A 29 14.84 6.48 4.60
CA ILE A 29 13.40 6.63 4.79
C ILE A 29 13.10 8.11 4.99
N LYS A 30 12.18 8.64 4.17
CA LYS A 30 11.63 9.98 4.37
C LYS A 30 10.10 9.93 4.34
N LYS A 31 9.47 10.66 5.28
CA LYS A 31 8.01 10.84 5.26
C LYS A 31 7.63 11.66 4.03
N PRO A 32 6.63 11.25 3.22
CA PRO A 32 6.12 12.08 2.15
C PRO A 32 5.67 13.45 2.67
N LEU A 33 5.95 14.50 1.93
CA LEU A 33 5.58 15.88 2.29
C LEU A 33 4.25 16.32 1.67
N CYS A 34 3.61 15.46 0.88
CA CYS A 34 2.30 15.73 0.29
C CYS A 34 1.15 15.34 1.23
N ASP A 35 0.05 16.07 1.17
CA ASP A 35 -1.21 15.68 1.79
C ASP A 35 -1.93 14.63 0.94
N GLU A 36 -1.75 13.36 1.30
CA GLU A 36 -2.35 12.23 0.58
C GLU A 36 -3.88 12.26 0.60
N ALA A 37 -4.49 12.71 1.70
CA ALA A 37 -5.94 12.75 1.86
C ALA A 37 -6.54 13.81 0.93
N TYR A 38 -5.94 15.00 0.91
CA TYR A 38 -6.34 16.08 0.02
C TYR A 38 -6.19 15.69 -1.46
N ILE A 39 -5.03 15.15 -1.86
CA ILE A 39 -4.80 14.73 -3.25
C ILE A 39 -5.84 13.69 -3.66
N LYS A 40 -6.09 12.69 -2.82
CA LYS A 40 -7.07 11.64 -3.09
C LYS A 40 -8.48 12.22 -3.25
N ASP A 41 -8.88 13.14 -2.38
CA ASP A 41 -10.19 13.81 -2.47
C ASP A 41 -10.33 14.59 -3.79
N GLN A 42 -9.32 15.39 -4.15
CA GLN A 42 -9.32 16.14 -5.41
C GLN A 42 -9.41 15.23 -6.64
N LEU A 43 -8.68 14.11 -6.65
CA LEU A 43 -8.73 13.14 -7.74
C LEU A 43 -10.11 12.48 -7.86
N LEU A 44 -10.75 12.18 -6.73
CA LEU A 44 -12.10 11.61 -6.71
C LEU A 44 -13.17 12.62 -7.15
N LYS A 45 -13.06 13.87 -6.76
CA LYS A 45 -13.95 14.96 -7.22
C LYS A 45 -13.85 15.19 -8.74
N LYS A 46 -12.66 15.00 -9.31
CA LYS A 46 -12.42 15.03 -10.77
C LYS A 46 -12.83 13.74 -11.48
N ASN A 47 -13.55 12.84 -10.83
CA ASN A 47 -13.99 11.54 -11.38
C ASN A 47 -12.85 10.68 -11.96
N VAL A 48 -11.63 10.81 -11.45
CA VAL A 48 -10.51 9.97 -11.87
C VAL A 48 -10.83 8.51 -11.58
N ASN A 49 -10.56 7.64 -12.53
CA ASN A 49 -10.76 6.20 -12.35
C ASN A 49 -10.04 5.70 -11.09
N LYS A 50 -10.80 5.13 -10.17
CA LYS A 50 -10.29 4.65 -8.88
C LYS A 50 -9.10 3.71 -9.00
N LYS A 51 -9.03 2.91 -10.07
CA LYS A 51 -7.89 2.02 -10.33
C LYS A 51 -6.58 2.78 -10.62
N LYS A 52 -6.65 4.05 -11.07
CA LYS A 52 -5.47 4.89 -11.31
C LYS A 52 -4.97 5.61 -10.06
N LEU A 53 -5.78 5.68 -8.99
CA LEU A 53 -5.43 6.41 -7.77
C LEU A 53 -4.10 5.96 -7.13
N PRO A 54 -3.80 4.65 -7.00
CA PRO A 54 -2.52 4.24 -6.41
C PRO A 54 -1.31 4.75 -7.18
N LYS A 55 -1.39 4.78 -8.51
CA LYS A 55 -0.32 5.29 -9.37
C LYS A 55 -0.07 6.77 -9.12
N LEU A 56 -1.13 7.58 -9.13
CA LEU A 56 -1.05 9.03 -8.92
C LEU A 56 -0.58 9.37 -7.50
N LEU A 57 -1.04 8.64 -6.49
CA LEU A 57 -0.60 8.83 -5.11
C LEU A 57 0.85 8.39 -4.90
N ALA A 58 1.29 7.30 -5.54
CA ALA A 58 2.68 6.85 -5.49
C ALA A 58 3.62 7.89 -6.09
N GLU A 59 3.24 8.47 -7.24
CA GLU A 59 3.96 9.54 -7.90
C GLU A 59 4.04 10.80 -7.03
N ALA A 60 2.91 11.28 -6.51
CA ALA A 60 2.87 12.46 -5.64
C ALA A 60 3.78 12.31 -4.40
N LYS A 61 3.79 11.11 -3.78
CA LYS A 61 4.70 10.80 -2.66
C LYS A 61 6.16 10.89 -3.08
N ALA A 62 6.54 10.30 -4.20
CA ALA A 62 7.92 10.33 -4.69
C ALA A 62 8.35 11.74 -5.07
N LEU A 63 7.52 12.48 -5.82
CA LEU A 63 7.81 13.86 -6.22
C LEU A 63 7.96 14.79 -5.02
N SER A 64 7.11 14.64 -3.98
CA SER A 64 7.17 15.49 -2.78
C SER A 64 8.53 15.46 -2.08
N ILE A 65 9.26 14.35 -2.21
CA ILE A 65 10.61 14.17 -1.65
C ILE A 65 11.68 14.48 -2.69
N SER A 66 11.48 14.11 -3.96
CA SER A 66 12.45 14.28 -5.04
C SER A 66 12.81 15.75 -5.28
N LYS A 67 11.85 16.68 -5.10
CA LYS A 67 12.07 18.14 -5.19
C LYS A 67 13.25 18.63 -4.35
N LYS A 68 13.45 18.05 -3.15
CA LYS A 68 14.51 18.43 -2.22
C LYS A 68 15.67 17.44 -2.21
N ASN A 69 15.65 16.42 -3.05
CA ASN A 69 16.64 15.34 -3.10
C ASN A 69 16.96 14.99 -4.55
N THR A 70 17.38 16.01 -5.32
CA THR A 70 17.57 15.92 -6.78
C THR A 70 18.63 14.92 -7.22
N LYS A 71 19.60 14.60 -6.35
CA LYS A 71 20.68 13.66 -6.64
C LYS A 71 20.35 12.20 -6.27
N HIS A 72 19.14 11.92 -5.75
CA HIS A 72 18.77 10.59 -5.30
C HIS A 72 17.57 10.06 -6.09
N LEU A 73 17.56 8.76 -6.32
CA LEU A 73 16.34 8.06 -6.71
C LEU A 73 15.36 8.08 -5.52
N VAL A 74 14.11 8.42 -5.78
CA VAL A 74 13.05 8.45 -4.75
C VAL A 74 11.94 7.51 -5.16
N VAL A 75 11.62 6.55 -4.30
CA VAL A 75 10.58 5.55 -4.52
C VAL A 75 9.36 5.90 -3.66
N GLY A 76 8.24 6.18 -4.33
CA GLY A 76 6.92 6.29 -3.73
C GLY A 76 6.09 5.05 -4.01
N SER A 77 5.16 4.71 -3.15
CA SER A 77 4.23 3.60 -3.38
C SER A 77 2.90 3.85 -2.68
N ASP A 78 1.83 3.41 -3.32
CA ASP A 78 0.49 3.40 -2.74
C ASP A 78 -0.24 2.10 -3.01
N THR A 79 -1.25 1.79 -2.18
CA THR A 79 -2.06 0.58 -2.29
C THR A 79 -3.48 0.88 -1.86
N ILE A 80 -4.45 0.49 -2.69
CA ILE A 80 -5.87 0.53 -2.34
C ILE A 80 -6.49 -0.87 -2.39
N ILE A 81 -7.56 -1.04 -1.64
CA ILE A 81 -8.47 -2.19 -1.75
C ILE A 81 -9.74 -1.69 -2.45
N LEU A 82 -10.12 -2.35 -3.53
CA LEU A 82 -11.32 -2.05 -4.29
C LEU A 82 -12.31 -3.22 -4.20
N PHE A 83 -13.50 -2.94 -3.70
CA PHE A 83 -14.59 -3.91 -3.55
C PHE A 83 -15.88 -3.30 -4.10
N ASN A 84 -16.49 -3.96 -5.09
CA ASN A 84 -17.71 -3.46 -5.78
C ASN A 84 -17.57 -1.99 -6.19
N ASN A 85 -16.46 -1.66 -6.85
CA ASN A 85 -16.10 -0.29 -7.29
C ASN A 85 -16.05 0.75 -6.15
N LYS A 86 -15.98 0.34 -4.88
CA LYS A 86 -15.81 1.21 -3.71
C LYS A 86 -14.44 0.98 -3.07
N ILE A 87 -13.75 2.06 -2.73
CA ILE A 87 -12.47 1.98 -2.04
C ILE A 87 -12.72 1.61 -0.57
N ILE A 88 -12.04 0.57 -0.10
CA ILE A 88 -12.02 0.19 1.31
C ILE A 88 -10.84 0.88 1.97
N ASN A 89 -11.10 1.91 2.74
CA ASN A 89 -10.07 2.64 3.47
C ASN A 89 -9.54 1.81 4.65
N LYS A 90 -8.35 2.18 5.16
CA LYS A 90 -7.81 1.58 6.40
C LYS A 90 -8.81 1.77 7.55
N ALA A 91 -8.93 0.75 8.39
CA ALA A 91 -9.74 0.85 9.60
C ALA A 91 -9.03 1.75 10.62
N LYS A 92 -9.80 2.62 11.26
CA LYS A 92 -9.31 3.49 12.35
C LYS A 92 -9.54 2.86 13.71
N THR A 93 -10.61 2.06 13.83
CA THR A 93 -11.00 1.35 15.07
C THR A 93 -11.09 -0.15 14.82
N ILE A 94 -11.15 -0.92 15.90
CA ILE A 94 -11.33 -2.38 15.85
C ILE A 94 -12.71 -2.73 15.29
N GLU A 95 -13.74 -1.99 15.66
CA GLU A 95 -15.10 -2.17 15.17
C GLU A 95 -15.19 -1.95 13.67
N GLU A 96 -14.52 -0.91 13.16
CA GLU A 96 -14.40 -0.70 11.71
C GLU A 96 -13.66 -1.84 11.03
N ALA A 97 -12.60 -2.37 11.63
CA ALA A 97 -11.86 -3.51 11.09
C ALA A 97 -12.75 -4.75 10.99
N LYS A 98 -13.54 -5.02 12.05
CA LYS A 98 -14.55 -6.11 12.09
C LYS A 98 -15.55 -5.97 10.96
N LYS A 99 -16.19 -4.80 10.85
CA LYS A 99 -17.18 -4.52 9.79
C LYS A 99 -16.58 -4.73 8.39
N LYS A 100 -15.33 -4.31 8.18
CA LYS A 100 -14.62 -4.50 6.90
C LYS A 100 -14.32 -5.97 6.62
N LEU A 101 -13.88 -6.73 7.61
CA LEU A 101 -13.65 -8.18 7.47
C LEU A 101 -14.96 -8.91 7.16
N GLN A 102 -16.04 -8.61 7.89
CA GLN A 102 -17.37 -9.17 7.60
C GLN A 102 -17.84 -8.84 6.18
N LYS A 103 -17.63 -7.59 5.73
CA LYS A 103 -17.98 -7.13 4.39
C LYS A 103 -17.24 -7.88 3.28
N LEU A 104 -15.99 -8.25 3.50
CA LEU A 104 -15.13 -8.93 2.52
C LEU A 104 -15.15 -10.46 2.64
N SER A 105 -15.65 -10.99 3.75
CA SER A 105 -15.74 -12.43 4.03
C SER A 105 -16.50 -13.18 2.92
N GLY A 106 -15.92 -14.24 2.39
CA GLY A 106 -16.47 -15.06 1.31
C GLY A 106 -16.52 -14.36 -0.06
N LYS A 107 -15.89 -13.18 -0.23
CA LYS A 107 -16.06 -12.36 -1.43
C LYS A 107 -14.74 -12.08 -2.13
N LYS A 108 -14.86 -11.80 -3.44
CA LYS A 108 -13.73 -11.34 -4.26
C LYS A 108 -13.57 -9.83 -4.12
N HIS A 109 -12.32 -9.38 -4.00
CA HIS A 109 -11.98 -7.96 -4.05
C HIS A 109 -10.60 -7.78 -4.70
N GLN A 110 -10.28 -6.57 -5.11
CA GLN A 110 -9.01 -6.25 -5.76
C GLN A 110 -8.10 -5.49 -4.79
N ILE A 111 -6.82 -5.84 -4.80
CA ILE A 111 -5.75 -5.03 -4.22
C ILE A 111 -4.97 -4.45 -5.40
N ILE A 112 -4.90 -3.12 -5.46
CA ILE A 112 -4.18 -2.43 -6.51
C ILE A 112 -3.02 -1.71 -5.84
N SER A 113 -1.81 -2.12 -6.18
CA SER A 113 -0.57 -1.55 -5.66
C SER A 113 0.22 -0.89 -6.76
N SER A 114 0.80 0.26 -6.49
CA SER A 114 1.64 0.97 -7.44
C SER A 114 2.92 1.45 -6.79
N ALA A 115 3.99 1.47 -7.57
CA ALA A 115 5.25 2.10 -7.25
C ALA A 115 5.60 3.13 -8.33
N SER A 116 6.27 4.20 -7.91
CA SER A 116 6.76 5.26 -8.78
C SER A 116 8.17 5.61 -8.36
N VAL A 117 9.07 5.75 -9.33
CA VAL A 117 10.44 6.20 -9.11
C VAL A 117 10.60 7.57 -9.72
N CYS A 118 11.07 8.51 -8.90
CA CYS A 118 11.38 9.87 -9.33
C CYS A 118 12.88 10.15 -9.16
N PHE A 119 13.42 10.93 -10.06
CA PHE A 119 14.78 11.46 -10.02
C PHE A 119 14.75 12.92 -10.50
N ASN A 120 15.48 13.79 -9.84
CA ASN A 120 15.55 15.21 -10.19
C ASN A 120 14.16 15.83 -10.47
N ASN A 121 13.21 15.62 -9.56
CA ASN A 121 11.83 16.11 -9.62
C ASN A 121 11.02 15.65 -10.86
N LYS A 122 11.43 14.57 -11.51
CA LYS A 122 10.69 13.97 -12.64
C LYS A 122 10.42 12.50 -12.35
N GLN A 123 9.23 12.01 -12.72
CA GLN A 123 8.94 10.58 -12.71
C GLN A 123 9.73 9.93 -13.87
N ILE A 124 10.55 8.95 -13.55
CA ILE A 124 11.35 8.21 -14.54
C ILE A 124 10.82 6.80 -14.77
N TRP A 125 10.06 6.26 -13.81
CA TRP A 125 9.47 4.94 -13.90
C TRP A 125 8.24 4.80 -13.03
N SER A 126 7.28 3.98 -13.45
CA SER A 126 6.16 3.57 -12.62
C SER A 126 5.64 2.20 -13.01
N TYR A 127 5.15 1.46 -12.03
CA TYR A 127 4.52 0.17 -12.23
C TYR A 127 3.26 0.05 -11.36
N GLN A 128 2.26 -0.67 -11.87
CA GLN A 128 1.05 -0.96 -11.13
C GLN A 128 0.65 -2.41 -11.33
N GLN A 129 0.33 -3.08 -10.24
CA GLN A 129 -0.19 -4.45 -10.22
C GLN A 129 -1.57 -4.48 -9.59
N THR A 130 -2.46 -5.25 -10.20
CA THR A 130 -3.78 -5.58 -9.64
C THR A 130 -3.81 -7.06 -9.30
N SER A 131 -4.09 -7.36 -8.04
CA SER A 131 -4.29 -8.75 -7.56
C SER A 131 -5.74 -8.93 -7.14
N THR A 132 -6.38 -10.00 -7.61
CA THR A 132 -7.72 -10.39 -7.16
C THR A 132 -7.60 -11.35 -6.00
N ILE A 133 -8.18 -10.99 -4.87
CA ILE A 133 -8.21 -11.78 -3.65
C ILE A 133 -9.57 -12.47 -3.54
N HIS A 134 -9.55 -13.77 -3.37
CA HIS A 134 -10.72 -14.57 -3.00
C HIS A 134 -10.64 -14.83 -1.50
N MET A 135 -11.42 -14.12 -0.73
CA MET A 135 -11.41 -14.26 0.72
C MET A 135 -12.28 -15.42 1.15
N ASN A 136 -11.76 -16.32 1.96
CA ASN A 136 -12.55 -17.38 2.55
C ASN A 136 -13.67 -16.82 3.43
N THR A 137 -14.77 -17.56 3.58
CA THR A 137 -15.83 -17.23 4.55
C THR A 137 -15.25 -17.30 5.95
N LEU A 138 -15.36 -16.21 6.70
CA LEU A 138 -14.87 -16.09 8.07
C LEU A 138 -16.01 -16.31 9.07
N SER A 139 -15.81 -17.21 10.01
CA SER A 139 -16.69 -17.34 11.17
C SER A 139 -16.50 -16.16 12.14
N GLN A 140 -17.48 -15.92 13.02
CA GLN A 140 -17.38 -14.89 14.07
C GLN A 140 -16.16 -15.12 14.97
N LYS A 141 -15.85 -16.38 15.31
CA LYS A 141 -14.67 -16.75 16.12
C LYS A 141 -13.38 -16.34 15.43
N GLN A 142 -13.23 -16.57 14.12
CA GLN A 142 -12.06 -16.16 13.34
C GLN A 142 -11.94 -14.64 13.26
N ILE A 143 -13.04 -13.92 13.07
CA ILE A 143 -13.05 -12.45 13.04
C ILE A 143 -12.55 -11.88 14.37
N ILE A 144 -13.00 -12.44 15.50
CA ILE A 144 -12.55 -12.04 16.84
C ILE A 144 -11.05 -12.36 17.04
N GLN A 145 -10.59 -13.53 16.58
CA GLN A 145 -9.16 -13.88 16.65
C GLN A 145 -8.30 -12.91 15.86
N ILE A 146 -8.68 -12.56 14.61
CA ILE A 146 -7.97 -11.58 13.80
C ILE A 146 -7.87 -10.23 14.54
N GLN A 147 -8.93 -9.81 15.23
CA GLN A 147 -8.91 -8.58 16.04
C GLN A 147 -7.90 -8.66 17.19
N ARG A 148 -7.86 -9.77 17.93
CA ARG A 148 -6.87 -9.97 19.00
C ARG A 148 -5.44 -9.85 18.46
N PHE A 149 -5.17 -10.43 17.28
CA PHE A 149 -3.85 -10.34 16.63
C PHE A 149 -3.51 -8.92 16.14
N THR A 150 -4.50 -8.14 15.68
CA THR A 150 -4.26 -6.74 15.29
C THR A 150 -4.05 -5.81 16.49
N ASN A 151 -4.62 -6.13 17.65
CA ASN A 151 -4.37 -5.40 18.90
C ASN A 151 -2.98 -5.68 19.49
N ILE A 152 -2.39 -6.84 19.22
CA ILE A 152 -1.02 -7.17 19.61
C ILE A 152 -0.02 -6.49 18.64
N LYS A 153 -0.29 -5.26 18.24
CA LYS A 153 0.60 -4.42 17.39
C LYS A 153 2.00 -4.16 17.97
N LYS A 154 2.33 -4.70 19.11
CA LYS A 154 3.70 -4.69 19.65
C LYS A 154 4.56 -5.86 19.16
N ASN A 155 4.00 -6.90 18.54
CA ASN A 155 4.77 -8.03 18.02
C ASN A 155 4.82 -8.02 16.49
N LYS A 156 5.99 -7.64 15.96
CA LYS A 156 6.30 -7.39 14.55
C LYS A 156 6.22 -8.59 13.60
N ASN A 157 5.92 -9.81 14.05
CA ASN A 157 6.16 -11.03 13.27
C ASN A 157 4.90 -11.83 12.87
N LEU A 158 3.68 -11.28 12.97
CA LEU A 158 2.47 -12.10 12.86
C LEU A 158 1.63 -11.93 11.58
N LEU A 159 2.08 -11.14 10.61
CA LEU A 159 1.35 -10.93 9.34
C LEU A 159 1.47 -12.08 8.32
N ILE A 160 2.25 -13.11 8.61
CA ILE A 160 2.62 -14.15 7.64
C ILE A 160 1.77 -15.44 7.75
N LYS A 161 0.93 -15.61 8.75
CA LYS A 161 0.19 -16.87 8.99
C LYS A 161 -1.22 -16.97 8.41
N PHE A 162 -1.67 -16.03 7.61
CA PHE A 162 -2.92 -16.22 6.88
C PHE A 162 -2.62 -16.83 5.51
N ASN A 163 -3.06 -18.09 5.30
CA ASN A 163 -3.06 -18.77 4.01
C ASN A 163 -3.95 -18.01 3.02
N ILE A 164 -3.44 -16.91 2.48
CA ILE A 164 -4.03 -16.21 1.35
C ILE A 164 -3.47 -16.91 0.12
N LYS A 165 -4.27 -17.76 -0.53
CA LYS A 165 -3.93 -18.22 -1.89
C LYS A 165 -3.98 -17.00 -2.81
N LEU A 166 -2.79 -16.50 -3.15
CA LEU A 166 -2.62 -15.51 -4.21
C LEU A 166 -2.65 -16.26 -5.54
N ASN A 167 -3.76 -16.24 -6.24
CA ASN A 167 -3.76 -16.56 -7.66
C ASN A 167 -3.17 -15.36 -8.40
N THR A 168 -1.86 -15.37 -8.60
CA THR A 168 -1.23 -14.55 -9.64
C THR A 168 -1.53 -15.24 -10.96
N ALA A 169 -2.41 -14.68 -11.78
CA ALA A 169 -2.51 -15.06 -13.18
C ALA A 169 -1.18 -14.71 -13.88
N PRO A 170 -0.73 -15.52 -14.84
CA PRO A 170 0.50 -15.29 -15.60
C PRO A 170 0.50 -13.97 -16.34
#